data_1f7e812c11c1d99c56cdcb239abc5e3d
#
_entry.id   1f7e812c11c1d99c56cdcb239abc5e3d
#
_cell.length_a   1.000
_cell.length_b   1.000
_cell.length_c   1.000
_cell.angle_alpha   90.00
_cell.angle_beta   90.00
_cell.angle_gamma   90.00
#
_symmetry.space_group_name_H-M   'P 1'
#
loop_
_entity.id
_entity.type
_entity.pdbx_description
1 polymer ?
#
loop_
_entity_poly.entity_id
_entity_poly.type
_entity_poly.pdbx_seq_one_letter_code
_entity_poly.pdbx_strand_id
1 'polypeptide(L)'
;MLPNSGGKAFEVVLMNDSTGAATRMLQQPLEGLPQQEPTFTVVHNKTQQLEGVIKYSRCILNIAQKGYWIEKNKYAAPQLIVHSDTANLEKAIDLINKFEMKNLESFLKHHHNAKAEELVKKTFNLEMMIPQDMTSSMKRKDFLWLSNNSATAMQNIIILRGNVDDMLRKNMKGETNDMYMTLAHNGLWEMKGDAMGGPYKAAKVKNTDITVIAFTYAPGKEKRNLIRQLTAALHTIKQYGK
;
A
#
# COMPACT_ATOMS: atom_id res chain seq x y z
N MET A 1 -2.88 29.91 5.27
CA MET A 1 -2.97 28.44 5.20
C MET A 1 -2.25 27.98 3.94
N LEU A 2 -1.46 26.91 3.96
CA LEU A 2 -0.80 26.41 2.77
C LEU A 2 -1.82 25.67 1.87
N PRO A 3 -1.63 25.69 0.54
CA PRO A 3 -2.47 24.90 -0.36
C PRO A 3 -2.21 23.39 -0.17
N ASN A 4 -3.14 22.56 -0.63
CA ASN A 4 -2.94 21.12 -0.66
C ASN A 4 -1.80 20.78 -1.62
N SER A 5 -0.98 19.77 -1.22
CA SER A 5 0.05 19.25 -2.09
C SER A 5 -0.53 18.49 -3.29
N GLY A 6 0.14 18.58 -4.44
CA GLY A 6 -0.18 17.84 -5.65
C GLY A 6 0.61 16.54 -5.79
N GLY A 7 0.34 15.82 -6.88
CA GLY A 7 0.99 14.56 -7.24
C GLY A 7 0.22 13.31 -6.83
N LYS A 8 0.54 12.19 -7.49
CA LYS A 8 -0.03 10.87 -7.19
C LYS A 8 0.66 10.26 -5.96
N ALA A 9 0.05 9.25 -5.36
CA ALA A 9 0.69 8.47 -4.30
C ALA A 9 1.99 7.82 -4.82
N PHE A 10 3.07 7.92 -4.04
CA PHE A 10 4.42 7.44 -4.40
C PHE A 10 4.96 8.04 -5.71
N GLU A 11 4.61 9.27 -6.00
CA GLU A 11 5.21 10.09 -7.05
C GLU A 11 6.24 11.03 -6.42
N VAL A 12 7.45 11.06 -6.99
CA VAL A 12 8.57 11.88 -6.53
C VAL A 12 9.02 12.80 -7.64
N VAL A 13 9.03 14.08 -7.38
CA VAL A 13 9.73 15.05 -8.24
C VAL A 13 11.22 14.97 -7.92
N LEU A 14 12.03 14.61 -8.91
CA LEU A 14 13.47 14.46 -8.78
C LEU A 14 14.21 15.61 -9.46
N MET A 15 15.16 16.20 -8.73
CA MET A 15 15.99 17.32 -9.18
C MET A 15 17.47 16.98 -9.10
N ASN A 16 18.24 17.53 -10.04
CA ASN A 16 19.70 17.52 -10.04
C ASN A 16 20.37 16.12 -10.03
N ASP A 17 19.68 15.06 -10.48
CA ASP A 17 20.21 13.70 -10.56
C ASP A 17 21.07 13.51 -11.83
N SER A 18 22.20 14.17 -11.89
CA SER A 18 23.11 14.14 -13.06
C SER A 18 23.68 12.75 -13.37
N THR A 19 23.82 11.90 -12.35
CA THR A 19 24.37 10.54 -12.50
C THR A 19 23.30 9.47 -12.77
N GLY A 20 22.03 9.81 -12.61
CA GLY A 20 20.91 8.88 -12.65
C GLY A 20 20.87 7.90 -11.47
N ALA A 21 21.66 8.12 -10.42
CA ALA A 21 21.73 7.22 -9.27
C ALA A 21 20.41 7.19 -8.50
N ALA A 22 19.82 8.36 -8.22
CA ALA A 22 18.55 8.45 -7.54
C ALA A 22 17.40 7.87 -8.38
N THR A 23 17.39 8.13 -9.69
CA THR A 23 16.42 7.54 -10.62
C THR A 23 16.44 6.02 -10.54
N ARG A 24 17.63 5.39 -10.66
CA ARG A 24 17.75 3.92 -10.58
C ARG A 24 17.24 3.36 -9.26
N MET A 25 17.54 4.00 -8.13
CA MET A 25 17.09 3.55 -6.82
C MET A 25 15.56 3.72 -6.63
N LEU A 26 14.99 4.85 -7.03
CA LEU A 26 13.55 5.10 -6.94
C LEU A 26 12.74 4.16 -7.84
N GLN A 27 13.31 3.76 -8.98
CA GLN A 27 12.66 2.89 -9.96
C GLN A 27 12.97 1.40 -9.79
N GLN A 28 13.67 1.01 -8.72
CA GLN A 28 13.81 -0.41 -8.40
C GLN A 28 12.44 -1.08 -8.32
N PRO A 29 12.29 -2.31 -8.86
CA PRO A 29 11.03 -3.03 -8.79
C PRO A 29 10.57 -3.24 -7.35
N LEU A 30 9.28 -3.02 -7.11
CA LEU A 30 8.67 -3.39 -5.84
C LEU A 30 8.49 -4.91 -5.78
N GLU A 31 9.02 -5.54 -4.74
CA GLU A 31 8.91 -6.98 -4.52
C GLU A 31 7.47 -7.43 -4.23
N GLY A 32 7.17 -8.67 -4.59
CA GLY A 32 5.85 -9.28 -4.34
C GLY A 32 4.77 -8.80 -5.30
N LEU A 33 5.13 -8.34 -6.49
CA LEU A 33 4.21 -8.03 -7.58
C LEU A 33 4.37 -9.02 -8.74
N PRO A 34 3.27 -9.42 -9.43
CA PRO A 34 3.33 -10.37 -10.55
C PRO A 34 3.99 -9.78 -11.79
N GLN A 35 4.07 -8.46 -11.88
CA GLN A 35 4.74 -7.70 -12.92
C GLN A 35 5.73 -6.73 -12.28
N GLN A 36 6.82 -6.43 -12.97
CA GLN A 36 7.78 -5.45 -12.48
C GLN A 36 7.17 -4.05 -12.53
N GLU A 37 6.87 -3.49 -11.37
CA GLU A 37 6.42 -2.11 -11.21
C GLU A 37 7.45 -1.34 -10.37
N PRO A 38 7.85 -0.12 -10.77
CA PRO A 38 8.84 0.65 -10.03
C PRO A 38 8.31 1.05 -8.65
N THR A 39 9.19 1.12 -7.65
CA THR A 39 8.82 1.53 -6.30
C THR A 39 8.18 2.93 -6.28
N PHE A 40 8.69 3.86 -7.07
CA PHE A 40 8.12 5.21 -7.22
C PHE A 40 7.90 5.59 -8.68
N THR A 41 6.91 6.45 -8.90
CA THR A 41 6.82 7.21 -10.16
C THR A 41 7.77 8.40 -10.05
N VAL A 42 8.70 8.55 -10.99
CA VAL A 42 9.65 9.66 -11.00
C VAL A 42 9.25 10.71 -12.03
N VAL A 43 9.12 11.95 -11.59
CA VAL A 43 8.91 13.12 -12.43
C VAL A 43 10.20 13.94 -12.40
N HIS A 44 10.92 13.96 -13.51
CA HIS A 44 12.16 14.73 -13.60
C HIS A 44 11.88 16.23 -13.77
N ASN A 45 12.35 17.04 -12.83
CA ASN A 45 12.36 18.49 -13.03
C ASN A 45 13.58 18.89 -13.88
N LYS A 46 13.31 19.50 -15.02
CA LYS A 46 14.34 19.94 -15.98
C LYS A 46 15.07 21.21 -15.54
N THR A 47 14.50 21.97 -14.62
CA THR A 47 15.10 23.20 -14.09
C THR A 47 15.76 22.94 -12.75
N GLN A 48 16.81 23.73 -12.41
CA GLN A 48 17.46 23.63 -11.12
C GLN A 48 16.65 24.28 -9.97
N GLN A 49 15.55 24.95 -10.30
CA GLN A 49 14.71 25.69 -9.35
C GLN A 49 13.34 25.05 -9.21
N LEU A 50 12.78 25.13 -8.01
CA LEU A 50 11.41 24.70 -7.71
C LEU A 50 10.44 25.84 -8.04
N GLU A 51 9.93 25.86 -9.27
CA GLU A 51 9.04 26.90 -9.76
C GLU A 51 7.68 26.34 -10.25
N GLY A 52 6.73 27.22 -10.49
CA GLY A 52 5.41 26.87 -11.01
C GLY A 52 4.69 25.86 -10.13
N VAL A 53 4.01 24.89 -10.75
CA VAL A 53 3.20 23.87 -10.07
C VAL A 53 4.05 22.79 -9.38
N ILE A 54 5.26 22.54 -9.85
CA ILE A 54 6.14 21.49 -9.32
C ILE A 54 6.51 21.75 -7.85
N LYS A 55 6.66 23.00 -7.42
CA LYS A 55 6.96 23.34 -6.03
C LYS A 55 5.90 22.88 -5.04
N TYR A 56 4.67 22.64 -5.49
CA TYR A 56 3.57 22.14 -4.66
C TYR A 56 3.47 20.60 -4.63
N SER A 57 4.38 19.88 -5.30
CA SER A 57 4.40 18.42 -5.27
C SER A 57 4.61 17.89 -3.86
N ARG A 58 3.93 16.79 -3.54
CA ARG A 58 3.93 16.22 -2.19
C ARG A 58 5.31 15.70 -1.76
N CYS A 59 6.02 15.02 -2.67
CA CYS A 59 7.38 14.52 -2.45
C CYS A 59 8.33 15.11 -3.47
N ILE A 60 9.42 15.71 -2.98
CA ILE A 60 10.50 16.25 -3.80
C ILE A 60 11.82 15.72 -3.28
N LEU A 61 12.63 15.12 -4.15
CA LEU A 61 14.01 14.72 -3.86
C LEU A 61 14.95 15.58 -4.68
N ASN A 62 15.76 16.37 -4.00
CA ASN A 62 16.79 17.20 -4.63
C ASN A 62 18.17 16.63 -4.33
N ILE A 63 18.91 16.25 -5.37
CA ILE A 63 20.27 15.74 -5.22
C ILE A 63 21.22 16.92 -4.99
N ALA A 64 21.81 16.97 -3.81
CA ALA A 64 22.79 17.97 -3.40
C ALA A 64 24.21 17.45 -3.61
N GLN A 65 25.17 18.36 -3.72
CA GLN A 65 26.59 18.00 -3.82
C GLN A 65 27.12 17.35 -2.55
N LYS A 66 26.62 17.79 -1.37
CA LYS A 66 27.02 17.28 -0.05
C LYS A 66 25.91 17.50 0.98
N GLY A 67 25.73 16.51 1.86
CA GLY A 67 24.90 16.60 3.04
C GLY A 67 23.50 16.02 2.87
N TYR A 68 22.74 16.12 3.96
CA TYR A 68 21.37 15.61 4.05
C TYR A 68 20.55 16.52 4.97
N TRP A 69 19.44 17.08 4.46
CA TRP A 69 18.48 17.84 5.25
C TRP A 69 17.07 17.73 4.68
N ILE A 70 16.08 18.11 5.46
CA ILE A 70 14.68 18.00 5.08
C ILE A 70 13.93 19.31 5.35
N GLU A 71 12.96 19.60 4.48
CA GLU A 71 11.99 20.66 4.67
C GLU A 71 10.58 20.05 4.62
N LYS A 72 9.71 20.44 5.55
CA LYS A 72 8.33 19.99 5.61
C LYS A 72 7.37 21.14 5.40
N ASN A 73 6.33 20.92 4.60
CA ASN A 73 5.25 21.88 4.39
C ASN A 73 5.76 23.28 4.02
N LYS A 74 6.72 23.36 3.11
CA LYS A 74 7.32 24.65 2.70
C LYS A 74 6.40 25.42 1.76
N TYR A 75 5.82 24.75 0.76
CA TYR A 75 4.98 25.37 -0.27
C TYR A 75 3.55 24.81 -0.26
N ALA A 76 3.34 23.62 0.24
CA ALA A 76 2.05 22.93 0.31
C ALA A 76 1.98 22.01 1.53
N ALA A 77 0.82 21.50 1.87
CA ALA A 77 0.66 20.53 2.95
C ALA A 77 -0.31 19.38 2.56
N PRO A 78 0.06 18.11 2.87
CA PRO A 78 1.33 17.65 3.41
C PRO A 78 2.45 17.65 2.36
N GLN A 79 3.65 18.09 2.68
CA GLN A 79 4.78 18.12 1.75
C GLN A 79 6.08 17.69 2.45
N LEU A 80 6.90 16.92 1.75
CA LEU A 80 8.26 16.55 2.15
C LEU A 80 9.24 16.86 1.01
N ILE A 81 10.22 17.72 1.30
CA ILE A 81 11.35 18.01 0.44
C ILE A 81 12.58 17.42 1.11
N VAL A 82 13.26 16.51 0.44
CA VAL A 82 14.50 15.90 0.93
C VAL A 82 15.66 16.36 0.04
N HIS A 83 16.68 16.92 0.67
CA HIS A 83 17.95 17.24 0.02
C HIS A 83 18.96 16.19 0.45
N SER A 84 19.56 15.50 -0.51
CA SER A 84 20.45 14.37 -0.23
C SER A 84 21.62 14.33 -1.19
N ASP A 85 22.81 14.10 -0.68
CA ASP A 85 23.92 13.65 -1.50
C ASP A 85 23.79 12.15 -1.82
N THR A 86 24.68 11.64 -2.65
CA THR A 86 24.67 10.26 -3.13
C THR A 86 24.83 9.24 -1.98
N ALA A 87 25.60 9.60 -0.95
CA ALA A 87 25.86 8.72 0.19
C ALA A 87 24.62 8.51 1.10
N ASN A 88 23.68 9.45 1.09
CA ASN A 88 22.48 9.42 1.90
C ASN A 88 21.20 9.04 1.12
N LEU A 89 21.29 8.62 -0.14
CA LEU A 89 20.13 8.35 -0.98
C LEU A 89 19.19 7.28 -0.42
N GLU A 90 19.72 6.18 0.09
CA GLU A 90 18.90 5.12 0.68
C GLU A 90 18.06 5.65 1.84
N LYS A 91 18.67 6.42 2.73
CA LYS A 91 17.98 7.08 3.85
C LYS A 91 16.89 8.06 3.36
N ALA A 92 17.18 8.81 2.28
CA ALA A 92 16.22 9.74 1.69
C ALA A 92 15.00 9.01 1.13
N ILE A 93 15.22 7.93 0.39
CA ILE A 93 14.17 7.13 -0.24
C ILE A 93 13.32 6.43 0.81
N ASP A 94 13.94 5.85 1.85
CA ASP A 94 13.21 5.25 2.98
C ASP A 94 12.33 6.28 3.71
N LEU A 95 12.84 7.50 3.94
CA LEU A 95 12.06 8.59 4.53
C LEU A 95 10.85 8.97 3.66
N ILE A 96 11.02 9.08 2.34
CA ILE A 96 9.93 9.37 1.40
C ILE A 96 8.89 8.24 1.42
N ASN A 97 9.34 6.98 1.42
CA ASN A 97 8.43 5.83 1.50
C ASN A 97 7.60 5.85 2.79
N LYS A 98 8.22 6.08 3.94
CA LYS A 98 7.53 6.21 5.23
C LYS A 98 6.56 7.39 5.26
N PHE A 99 6.92 8.50 4.63
CA PHE A 99 6.05 9.68 4.53
C PHE A 99 4.80 9.38 3.68
N GLU A 100 4.97 8.74 2.53
CA GLU A 100 3.84 8.35 1.66
C GLU A 100 2.92 7.32 2.34
N MET A 101 3.48 6.34 3.05
CA MET A 101 2.67 5.38 3.82
C MET A 101 1.85 6.08 4.91
N LYS A 102 2.42 7.05 5.64
CA LYS A 102 1.68 7.85 6.63
C LYS A 102 0.58 8.69 6.00
N ASN A 103 0.78 9.19 4.79
CA ASN A 103 -0.27 9.90 4.06
C ASN A 103 -1.42 8.97 3.68
N LEU A 104 -1.15 7.71 3.26
CA LEU A 104 -2.19 6.71 3.04
C LEU A 104 -2.96 6.39 4.33
N GLU A 105 -2.27 6.19 5.44
CA GLU A 105 -2.90 5.96 6.75
C GLU A 105 -3.76 7.16 7.18
N SER A 106 -3.28 8.39 6.95
CA SER A 106 -4.02 9.61 7.24
C SER A 106 -5.26 9.77 6.35
N PHE A 107 -5.15 9.44 5.07
CA PHE A 107 -6.28 9.40 4.15
C PHE A 107 -7.34 8.40 4.61
N LEU A 108 -6.92 7.20 5.00
CA LEU A 108 -7.79 6.14 5.48
C LEU A 108 -8.60 6.57 6.71
N LYS A 109 -8.04 7.37 7.64
CA LYS A 109 -8.75 7.90 8.81
C LYS A 109 -10.00 8.72 8.48
N HIS A 110 -10.04 9.30 7.29
CA HIS A 110 -11.16 10.11 6.83
C HIS A 110 -12.04 9.40 5.77
N HIS A 111 -11.54 8.26 5.24
CA HIS A 111 -12.20 7.51 4.16
C HIS A 111 -12.27 6.02 4.53
N HIS A 112 -13.05 5.71 5.57
CA HIS A 112 -13.20 4.36 6.09
C HIS A 112 -14.66 3.91 6.17
N ASN A 113 -14.89 2.61 6.26
CA ASN A 113 -16.20 1.98 6.33
C ASN A 113 -16.53 1.52 7.75
N ALA A 114 -17.17 2.38 8.53
CA ALA A 114 -17.52 2.10 9.93
C ALA A 114 -18.40 0.84 10.09
N LYS A 115 -19.27 0.51 9.10
CA LYS A 115 -20.09 -0.71 9.16
C LYS A 115 -19.26 -1.97 9.03
N ALA A 116 -18.28 -1.97 8.12
CA ALA A 116 -17.36 -3.09 7.96
C ALA A 116 -16.44 -3.24 9.19
N GLU A 117 -15.99 -2.15 9.78
CA GLU A 117 -15.20 -2.12 11.02
C GLU A 117 -15.97 -2.73 12.21
N GLU A 118 -17.22 -2.35 12.35
CA GLU A 118 -18.09 -2.93 13.39
C GLU A 118 -18.29 -4.44 13.19
N LEU A 119 -18.40 -4.90 11.93
CA LEU A 119 -18.47 -6.32 11.60
C LEU A 119 -17.18 -7.06 11.99
N VAL A 120 -16.00 -6.47 11.71
CA VAL A 120 -14.70 -7.00 12.13
C VAL A 120 -14.62 -7.09 13.66
N LYS A 121 -14.98 -6.01 14.35
CA LYS A 121 -15.00 -5.96 15.82
C LYS A 121 -15.88 -7.03 16.44
N LYS A 122 -17.12 -7.16 15.98
CA LYS A 122 -18.07 -8.17 16.48
C LYS A 122 -17.66 -9.62 16.20
N THR A 123 -16.90 -9.83 15.08
CA THR A 123 -16.58 -11.20 14.65
C THR A 123 -15.27 -11.69 15.22
N PHE A 124 -14.25 -10.81 15.29
CA PHE A 124 -12.89 -11.18 15.66
C PHE A 124 -12.34 -10.46 16.89
N ASN A 125 -13.10 -9.55 17.48
CA ASN A 125 -12.64 -8.68 18.58
C ASN A 125 -11.38 -7.87 18.20
N LEU A 126 -11.35 -7.38 16.96
CA LEU A 126 -10.30 -6.56 16.39
C LEU A 126 -10.81 -5.18 16.04
N GLU A 127 -9.97 -4.17 16.19
CA GLU A 127 -10.13 -2.86 15.58
C GLU A 127 -9.18 -2.75 14.40
N MET A 128 -9.70 -2.31 13.27
CA MET A 128 -8.91 -2.05 12.07
C MET A 128 -9.72 -1.10 11.18
N MET A 129 -9.05 -0.14 10.56
CA MET A 129 -9.68 0.73 9.58
C MET A 129 -9.87 -0.02 8.27
N ILE A 130 -11.10 -0.03 7.78
CA ILE A 130 -11.47 -0.68 6.51
C ILE A 130 -11.70 0.41 5.46
N PRO A 131 -11.09 0.34 4.25
CA PRO A 131 -11.34 1.31 3.19
C PRO A 131 -12.82 1.51 2.91
N GLN A 132 -13.22 2.77 2.64
CA GLN A 132 -14.61 3.17 2.49
C GLN A 132 -15.36 2.43 1.38
N ASP A 133 -14.66 2.08 0.31
CA ASP A 133 -15.18 1.39 -0.86
C ASP A 133 -15.36 -0.12 -0.67
N MET A 134 -14.88 -0.71 0.43
CA MET A 134 -15.11 -2.11 0.77
C MET A 134 -16.53 -2.33 1.31
N THR A 135 -17.48 -2.38 0.41
CA THR A 135 -18.92 -2.46 0.72
C THR A 135 -19.50 -3.88 0.66
N SER A 136 -18.77 -4.81 0.05
CA SER A 136 -19.17 -6.22 -0.02
C SER A 136 -18.53 -7.03 1.11
N SER A 137 -19.29 -7.96 1.68
CA SER A 137 -18.80 -8.85 2.73
C SER A 137 -19.38 -10.25 2.64
N MET A 138 -18.55 -11.27 2.94
CA MET A 138 -18.97 -12.65 3.15
C MET A 138 -18.47 -13.11 4.52
N LYS A 139 -19.39 -13.47 5.41
CA LYS A 139 -19.10 -13.97 6.75
C LYS A 139 -19.41 -15.45 6.84
N ARG A 140 -18.46 -16.24 7.39
CA ARG A 140 -18.66 -17.64 7.79
C ARG A 140 -18.03 -17.86 9.17
N LYS A 141 -18.14 -19.08 9.70
CA LYS A 141 -17.49 -19.44 10.97
C LYS A 141 -15.98 -19.23 10.84
N ASP A 142 -15.39 -18.42 11.73
CA ASP A 142 -13.95 -18.11 11.78
C ASP A 142 -13.35 -17.51 10.49
N PHE A 143 -14.22 -16.90 9.64
CA PHE A 143 -13.83 -16.34 8.35
C PHE A 143 -14.70 -15.14 7.97
N LEU A 144 -14.04 -14.05 7.57
CA LEU A 144 -14.67 -12.84 7.03
C LEU A 144 -13.88 -12.38 5.80
N TRP A 145 -14.57 -12.19 4.69
CA TRP A 145 -14.03 -11.61 3.48
C TRP A 145 -14.73 -10.28 3.18
N LEU A 146 -13.95 -9.21 3.05
CA LEU A 146 -14.38 -7.88 2.66
C LEU A 146 -13.82 -7.55 1.29
N SER A 147 -14.59 -6.89 0.43
CA SER A 147 -14.19 -6.54 -0.93
C SER A 147 -14.83 -5.23 -1.37
N ASN A 148 -14.13 -4.47 -2.23
CA ASN A 148 -14.73 -3.38 -2.98
C ASN A 148 -15.47 -3.86 -4.24
N ASN A 149 -15.35 -5.14 -4.57
CA ASN A 149 -16.01 -5.82 -5.69
C ASN A 149 -15.85 -5.11 -7.05
N SER A 150 -14.71 -4.41 -7.23
CA SER A 150 -14.41 -3.70 -8.46
C SER A 150 -14.06 -4.68 -9.58
N ALA A 151 -14.69 -4.55 -10.73
CA ALA A 151 -14.42 -5.41 -11.89
C ALA A 151 -13.00 -5.26 -12.46
N THR A 152 -12.32 -4.14 -12.22
CA THR A 152 -11.04 -3.81 -12.85
C THR A 152 -9.87 -3.62 -11.90
N ALA A 153 -10.15 -3.42 -10.61
CA ALA A 153 -9.13 -3.15 -9.58
C ALA A 153 -9.67 -3.62 -8.22
N MET A 154 -9.89 -4.94 -8.12
CA MET A 154 -10.47 -5.53 -6.92
C MET A 154 -9.46 -5.53 -5.78
N GLN A 155 -9.86 -4.96 -4.65
CA GLN A 155 -9.14 -4.95 -3.39
C GLN A 155 -9.92 -5.75 -2.35
N ASN A 156 -9.22 -6.58 -1.60
CA ASN A 156 -9.84 -7.55 -0.70
C ASN A 156 -9.08 -7.61 0.64
N ILE A 157 -9.83 -7.84 1.71
CA ILE A 157 -9.32 -8.16 3.03
C ILE A 157 -10.01 -9.43 3.53
N ILE A 158 -9.23 -10.46 3.87
CA ILE A 158 -9.70 -11.66 4.55
C ILE A 158 -9.21 -11.60 6.00
N ILE A 159 -10.10 -11.90 6.94
CA ILE A 159 -9.77 -12.12 8.35
C ILE A 159 -10.18 -13.54 8.68
N LEU A 160 -9.26 -14.32 9.19
CA LEU A 160 -9.51 -15.73 9.50
C LEU A 160 -8.85 -16.15 10.82
N ARG A 161 -9.39 -17.21 11.43
CA ARG A 161 -8.87 -17.84 12.63
C ARG A 161 -8.43 -19.27 12.32
N GLY A 162 -7.25 -19.66 12.81
CA GLY A 162 -6.69 -20.98 12.61
C GLY A 162 -5.69 -21.09 11.45
N ASN A 163 -5.58 -22.30 10.87
CA ASN A 163 -4.64 -22.55 9.77
C ASN A 163 -5.06 -21.81 8.50
N VAL A 164 -4.14 -21.03 7.91
CA VAL A 164 -4.41 -20.18 6.74
C VAL A 164 -4.80 -21.01 5.53
N ASP A 165 -4.01 -22.04 5.20
CA ASP A 165 -4.21 -22.83 3.98
C ASP A 165 -5.53 -23.60 4.02
N ASP A 166 -5.87 -24.19 5.17
CA ASP A 166 -7.14 -24.91 5.38
C ASP A 166 -8.33 -23.96 5.22
N MET A 167 -8.22 -22.76 5.80
CA MET A 167 -9.29 -21.75 5.75
C MET A 167 -9.47 -21.18 4.35
N LEU A 168 -8.39 -20.92 3.61
CA LEU A 168 -8.46 -20.49 2.21
C LEU A 168 -9.04 -21.60 1.32
N ARG A 169 -8.55 -22.83 1.43
CA ARG A 169 -9.09 -23.99 0.69
C ARG A 169 -10.57 -24.20 0.95
N LYS A 170 -11.05 -23.99 2.17
CA LYS A 170 -12.46 -24.16 2.54
C LYS A 170 -13.35 -23.04 2.01
N ASN A 171 -12.88 -21.79 2.05
CA ASN A 171 -13.72 -20.60 1.88
C ASN A 171 -13.49 -19.85 0.57
N MET A 172 -12.31 -19.95 -0.04
CA MET A 172 -11.90 -19.26 -1.27
C MET A 172 -11.79 -20.27 -2.42
N LYS A 173 -12.94 -20.76 -2.85
CA LYS A 173 -13.08 -21.75 -3.96
C LYS A 173 -13.46 -21.05 -5.25
N GLY A 174 -12.97 -21.58 -6.37
CA GLY A 174 -13.44 -21.25 -7.70
C GLY A 174 -14.71 -22.04 -8.10
N GLU A 175 -14.93 -22.20 -9.38
CA GLU A 175 -16.10 -22.90 -9.93
C GLU A 175 -16.12 -24.40 -9.60
N THR A 176 -14.95 -25.01 -9.45
CA THR A 176 -14.81 -26.43 -9.06
C THR A 176 -14.11 -26.56 -7.70
N ASN A 177 -14.24 -27.73 -7.07
CA ASN A 177 -13.62 -27.98 -5.74
C ASN A 177 -12.09 -28.03 -5.78
N ASP A 178 -11.49 -28.24 -6.94
CA ASP A 178 -10.04 -28.27 -7.14
C ASP A 178 -9.44 -26.87 -7.31
N MET A 179 -10.30 -25.86 -7.54
CA MET A 179 -9.91 -24.46 -7.67
C MET A 179 -10.01 -23.78 -6.31
N TYR A 180 -8.89 -23.35 -5.77
CA TYR A 180 -8.83 -22.65 -4.49
C TYR A 180 -7.64 -21.69 -4.43
N MET A 181 -7.78 -20.68 -3.58
CA MET A 181 -6.73 -19.67 -3.35
C MET A 181 -5.57 -20.24 -2.55
N THR A 182 -4.34 -19.98 -3.01
CA THR A 182 -3.09 -20.27 -2.31
C THR A 182 -2.22 -19.03 -2.18
N LEU A 183 -1.35 -19.01 -1.16
CA LEU A 183 -0.40 -17.94 -0.90
C LEU A 183 1.03 -18.46 -1.04
N ALA A 184 1.85 -17.80 -1.85
CA ALA A 184 3.26 -18.09 -1.99
C ALA A 184 4.11 -17.18 -1.10
N HIS A 185 5.29 -17.65 -0.66
CA HIS A 185 6.20 -16.91 0.23
C HIS A 185 6.72 -15.59 -0.35
N ASN A 186 6.72 -15.44 -1.66
CA ASN A 186 7.14 -14.23 -2.35
C ASN A 186 6.09 -13.09 -2.36
N GLY A 187 4.98 -13.24 -1.62
CA GLY A 187 3.92 -12.23 -1.54
C GLY A 187 2.92 -12.25 -2.70
N LEU A 188 2.86 -13.35 -3.46
CA LEU A 188 1.89 -13.57 -4.51
C LEU A 188 0.84 -14.58 -4.08
N TRP A 189 -0.42 -14.30 -4.39
CA TRP A 189 -1.52 -15.27 -4.30
C TRP A 189 -1.89 -15.73 -5.72
N GLU A 190 -2.41 -16.92 -5.80
CA GLU A 190 -2.97 -17.47 -7.03
C GLU A 190 -4.24 -18.29 -6.73
N MET A 191 -5.13 -18.35 -7.69
CA MET A 191 -6.22 -19.32 -7.71
C MET A 191 -5.71 -20.58 -8.42
N LYS A 192 -5.43 -21.64 -7.66
CA LYS A 192 -5.02 -22.90 -8.24
C LYS A 192 -6.11 -23.40 -9.21
N GLY A 193 -5.70 -23.78 -10.42
CA GLY A 193 -6.63 -24.21 -11.48
C GLY A 193 -7.26 -23.07 -12.31
N ASP A 194 -6.91 -21.82 -12.01
CA ASP A 194 -7.32 -20.64 -12.78
C ASP A 194 -6.11 -19.70 -12.91
N ALA A 195 -6.06 -18.90 -13.97
CA ALA A 195 -4.99 -17.94 -14.20
C ALA A 195 -5.10 -16.65 -13.35
N MET A 196 -5.97 -16.64 -12.34
CA MET A 196 -6.13 -15.50 -11.42
C MET A 196 -5.02 -15.45 -10.39
N GLY A 197 -4.45 -14.28 -10.19
CA GLY A 197 -3.42 -14.05 -9.17
C GLY A 197 -3.10 -12.57 -8.98
N GLY A 198 -2.28 -12.29 -7.97
CA GLY A 198 -1.88 -10.92 -7.67
C GLY A 198 -1.03 -10.82 -6.41
N PRO A 199 -0.69 -9.60 -5.98
CA PRO A 199 0.03 -9.39 -4.75
C PRO A 199 -0.87 -9.56 -3.53
N TYR A 200 -0.27 -10.05 -2.41
CA TYR A 200 -0.87 -10.01 -1.09
C TYR A 200 0.11 -9.54 -0.03
N LYS A 201 -0.43 -9.09 1.08
CA LYS A 201 0.25 -8.87 2.36
C LYS A 201 -0.56 -9.53 3.46
N ALA A 202 0.12 -10.11 4.45
CA ALA A 202 -0.54 -10.72 5.59
C ALA A 202 0.03 -10.20 6.91
N ALA A 203 -0.82 -10.08 7.91
CA ALA A 203 -0.45 -9.72 9.27
C ALA A 203 -1.06 -10.72 10.25
N LYS A 204 -0.21 -11.38 11.05
CA LYS A 204 -0.66 -12.21 12.15
C LYS A 204 -0.91 -11.32 13.37
N VAL A 205 -2.08 -11.43 13.97
CA VAL A 205 -2.44 -10.67 15.16
C VAL A 205 -1.73 -11.26 16.37
N LYS A 206 -0.92 -10.45 17.06
CA LYS A 206 -0.09 -10.88 18.19
C LYS A 206 -0.91 -11.64 19.25
N ASN A 207 -0.36 -12.73 19.79
CA ASN A 207 -0.98 -13.54 20.82
C ASN A 207 -2.37 -14.09 20.49
N THR A 208 -2.66 -14.30 19.21
CA THR A 208 -3.90 -14.92 18.72
C THR A 208 -3.60 -15.90 17.59
N ASP A 209 -4.62 -16.64 17.20
CA ASP A 209 -4.63 -17.49 16.01
C ASP A 209 -5.26 -16.77 14.78
N ILE A 210 -5.42 -15.44 14.86
CA ILE A 210 -6.02 -14.63 13.81
C ILE A 210 -4.95 -14.15 12.83
N THR A 211 -5.23 -14.32 11.54
CA THR A 211 -4.47 -13.75 10.43
C THR A 211 -5.37 -12.86 9.59
N VAL A 212 -4.83 -11.68 9.22
CA VAL A 212 -5.47 -10.75 8.28
C VAL A 212 -4.67 -10.76 6.99
N ILE A 213 -5.33 -11.02 5.87
CA ILE A 213 -4.73 -11.10 4.53
C ILE A 213 -5.37 -10.03 3.66
N ALA A 214 -4.55 -9.16 3.11
CA ALA A 214 -4.96 -8.15 2.15
C ALA A 214 -4.41 -8.51 0.77
N PHE A 215 -5.24 -8.52 -0.27
CA PHE A 215 -4.80 -8.90 -1.61
C PHE A 215 -5.56 -8.14 -2.70
N THR A 216 -4.95 -8.05 -3.88
CA THR A 216 -5.57 -7.38 -5.03
C THR A 216 -5.65 -8.29 -6.25
N TYR A 217 -6.71 -8.08 -7.05
CA TYR A 217 -6.86 -8.63 -8.39
C TYR A 217 -7.15 -7.49 -9.36
N ALA A 218 -6.21 -7.21 -10.26
CA ALA A 218 -6.30 -6.10 -11.20
C ALA A 218 -5.60 -6.47 -12.52
N PRO A 219 -6.22 -7.30 -13.36
CA PRO A 219 -5.63 -7.75 -14.62
C PRO A 219 -5.35 -6.55 -15.53
N GLY A 220 -4.15 -6.51 -16.13
CA GLY A 220 -3.72 -5.45 -17.03
C GLY A 220 -3.48 -4.07 -16.38
N LYS A 221 -3.51 -3.96 -15.04
CA LYS A 221 -3.28 -2.68 -14.32
C LYS A 221 -2.14 -2.79 -13.33
N GLU A 222 -1.54 -1.63 -12.99
CA GLU A 222 -0.57 -1.50 -11.91
C GLU A 222 -1.22 -1.85 -10.56
N LYS A 223 -0.52 -2.65 -9.75
CA LYS A 223 -1.02 -3.17 -8.47
C LYS A 223 -0.31 -2.58 -7.26
N ARG A 224 0.85 -1.94 -7.47
CA ARG A 224 1.69 -1.42 -6.37
C ARG A 224 0.94 -0.48 -5.42
N ASN A 225 0.17 0.47 -5.97
CA ASN A 225 -0.56 1.43 -5.13
C ASN A 225 -1.81 0.81 -4.51
N LEU A 226 -2.44 -0.18 -5.18
CA LEU A 226 -3.57 -0.92 -4.62
C LEU A 226 -3.15 -1.72 -3.38
N ILE A 227 -2.05 -2.47 -3.48
CA ILE A 227 -1.58 -3.26 -2.33
C ILE A 227 -1.03 -2.37 -1.20
N ARG A 228 -0.46 -1.20 -1.50
CA ARG A 228 -0.02 -0.22 -0.49
C ARG A 228 -1.19 0.38 0.29
N GLN A 229 -2.30 0.71 -0.37
CA GLN A 229 -3.52 1.16 0.30
C GLN A 229 -4.02 0.11 1.31
N LEU A 230 -4.03 -1.15 0.91
CA LEU A 230 -4.39 -2.25 1.79
C LEU A 230 -3.37 -2.46 2.92
N THR A 231 -2.08 -2.27 2.64
CA THR A 231 -1.03 -2.33 3.66
C THR A 231 -1.25 -1.25 4.73
N ALA A 232 -1.68 -0.04 4.34
CA ALA A 232 -2.04 1.00 5.30
C ALA A 232 -3.19 0.56 6.22
N ALA A 233 -4.17 -0.18 5.72
CA ALA A 233 -5.23 -0.76 6.56
C ALA A 233 -4.68 -1.82 7.53
N LEU A 234 -3.77 -2.69 7.08
CA LEU A 234 -3.13 -3.69 7.95
C LEU A 234 -2.34 -3.05 9.10
N HIS A 235 -1.72 -1.87 8.90
CA HIS A 235 -1.00 -1.15 9.95
C HIS A 235 -1.91 -0.62 11.06
N THR A 236 -3.21 -0.55 10.84
CA THR A 236 -4.19 -0.07 11.83
C THR A 236 -4.72 -1.16 12.75
N ILE A 237 -4.34 -2.42 12.54
CA ILE A 237 -4.86 -3.56 13.31
C ILE A 237 -4.47 -3.46 14.77
N LYS A 238 -5.48 -3.56 15.66
CA LYS A 238 -5.34 -3.61 17.12
C LYS A 238 -6.29 -4.64 17.69
N GLN A 239 -5.91 -5.25 18.82
CA GLN A 239 -6.86 -6.02 19.62
C GLN A 239 -7.79 -5.06 20.38
N TYR A 240 -9.08 -5.31 20.33
CA TYR A 240 -10.05 -4.50 21.07
C TYR A 240 -9.91 -4.72 22.58
N GLY A 241 -9.83 -3.63 23.33
CA GLY A 241 -9.77 -3.68 24.80
C GLY A 241 -8.39 -3.97 25.41
N LYS A 242 -7.33 -3.88 24.63
CA LYS A 242 -5.93 -3.94 25.14
C LYS A 242 -5.21 -2.63 24.94
#